data_a9ea6398813140d00bc9270bc76178cf
#
_entry.id   a9ea6398813140d00bc9270bc76178cf
#
_cell.length_a   1.000
_cell.length_b   1.000
_cell.length_c   1.000
_cell.angle_alpha   90.00
_cell.angle_beta   90.00
_cell.angle_gamma   90.00
#
_symmetry.space_group_name_H-M   'P 1'
#
loop_
_entity.id
_entity.type
_entity.pdbx_description
1 polymer ?
#
loop_
_entity_poly.entity_id
_entity_poly.type
_entity_poly.pdbx_seq_one_letter_code
_entity_poly.pdbx_strand_id
1 'polypeptide(L)'
;MLTLKQFGIILAFLSPGLVLGSTGDPGSAINPSWVSILPPLVAIALALITRQAHLALFIGVWLGAVILNGGIISGLTTTLDTYIVESITDKGHASILVFTLAFGGLIGVISANGGMKGMVEMAARYATSNKKGQLTTMAMGILIFFDDYANTLLVGNMMRPFTDNARISREKLSYLVDSTAAPVASLAVISTWSIFQMSLLDVPFAQFGITENPYFIFLNSIPYSFYCLLTLVFMLINILTAREFGPMLRAEQRARRTGEVLAPGAQPLS
;
A
#
# COMPACT_ATOMS: atom_id res chain seq x y z
N MET A 1 -20.52 -3.14 12.84
CA MET A 1 -21.33 -2.35 13.79
C MET A 1 -20.43 -2.00 14.97
N LEU A 2 -20.08 -0.73 15.15
CA LEU A 2 -19.36 -0.29 16.36
C LEU A 2 -20.30 -0.47 17.57
N THR A 3 -19.80 -1.11 18.63
CA THR A 3 -20.56 -1.21 19.87
C THR A 3 -20.60 0.15 20.57
N LEU A 4 -21.70 0.45 21.32
CA LEU A 4 -21.86 1.71 22.07
C LEU A 4 -20.66 2.04 22.99
N LYS A 5 -19.96 1.00 23.50
CA LYS A 5 -18.72 1.17 24.29
C LYS A 5 -17.55 1.73 23.46
N GLN A 6 -17.43 1.34 22.19
CA GLN A 6 -16.37 1.84 21.30
C GLN A 6 -16.64 3.31 20.90
N PHE A 7 -17.90 3.70 20.78
CA PHE A 7 -18.30 5.08 20.52
C PHE A 7 -18.02 6.00 21.72
N GLY A 8 -18.22 5.49 22.95
CA GLY A 8 -17.90 6.23 24.18
C GLY A 8 -16.41 6.52 24.37
N ILE A 9 -15.54 5.62 23.93
CA ILE A 9 -14.08 5.82 23.97
C ILE A 9 -13.67 6.91 22.98
N ILE A 10 -14.26 6.96 21.79
CA ILE A 10 -14.02 7.99 20.78
C ILE A 10 -14.48 9.37 21.28
N LEU A 11 -15.65 9.43 21.94
CA LEU A 11 -16.15 10.68 22.53
C LEU A 11 -15.31 11.17 23.72
N ALA A 12 -14.72 10.28 24.52
CA ALA A 12 -13.85 10.64 25.63
C ALA A 12 -12.54 11.29 25.17
N PHE A 13 -12.03 10.92 23.98
CA PHE A 13 -10.88 11.57 23.36
C PHE A 13 -11.21 12.95 22.72
N LEU A 14 -12.49 13.23 22.48
CA LEU A 14 -13.00 14.49 21.95
C LEU A 14 -13.45 15.48 23.06
N SER A 15 -13.16 15.19 24.32
CA SER A 15 -13.58 16.07 25.41
C SER A 15 -12.86 17.45 25.32
N PRO A 16 -13.60 18.56 25.56
CA PRO A 16 -13.09 19.93 25.39
C PRO A 16 -11.90 20.30 26.28
N GLY A 17 -11.56 19.50 27.27
CA GLY A 17 -10.47 19.76 28.20
C GLY A 17 -9.05 19.59 27.61
N LEU A 18 -8.92 19.05 26.40
CA LEU A 18 -7.64 18.88 25.69
C LEU A 18 -7.31 20.04 24.74
N VAL A 19 -8.23 20.97 24.55
CA VAL A 19 -8.05 22.16 23.72
C VAL A 19 -7.61 23.33 24.61
N LEU A 20 -6.53 23.17 25.35
CA LEU A 20 -5.87 24.28 26.04
C LEU A 20 -4.67 24.72 25.20
N GLY A 21 -4.88 25.78 24.44
CA GLY A 21 -3.78 26.65 23.99
C GLY A 21 -3.73 26.90 22.50
N SER A 22 -4.34 27.90 22.15
CA SER A 22 -3.90 29.12 21.44
C SER A 22 -5.05 29.70 20.65
N THR A 23 -5.66 30.74 21.23
CA THR A 23 -6.22 31.85 20.46
C THR A 23 -5.00 32.60 19.87
N GLY A 24 -4.39 32.07 18.83
CA GLY A 24 -3.23 32.67 18.19
C GLY A 24 -3.54 32.93 16.72
N ASP A 25 -3.14 34.09 16.25
CA ASP A 25 -3.19 34.58 14.89
C ASP A 25 -2.90 33.47 13.85
N PRO A 26 -3.58 33.46 12.69
CA PRO A 26 -3.34 32.50 11.62
C PRO A 26 -1.96 32.60 10.94
N GLY A 27 -1.02 33.31 11.54
CA GLY A 27 0.39 33.45 11.12
C GLY A 27 1.41 32.97 12.16
N SER A 28 1.00 32.51 13.34
CA SER A 28 1.97 32.03 14.34
C SER A 28 2.47 30.64 13.98
N ALA A 29 3.77 30.53 13.72
CA ALA A 29 4.48 29.27 13.56
C ALA A 29 4.13 28.37 14.76
N ILE A 30 3.42 27.27 14.48
CA ILE A 30 3.03 26.29 15.50
C ILE A 30 4.33 25.68 16.01
N ASN A 31 4.66 25.98 17.29
CA ASN A 31 5.79 25.30 17.91
C ASN A 31 5.53 23.80 17.90
N PRO A 32 6.42 23.00 17.29
CA PRO A 32 6.25 21.56 17.23
C PRO A 32 6.13 21.03 18.65
N SER A 33 4.93 20.57 18.98
CA SER A 33 4.59 19.98 20.27
C SER A 33 4.38 18.47 20.09
N TRP A 34 4.61 17.69 21.14
CA TRP A 34 4.28 16.26 21.15
C TRP A 34 2.81 15.99 20.77
N VAL A 35 1.92 16.98 20.91
CA VAL A 35 0.51 16.92 20.47
C VAL A 35 0.38 16.68 18.96
N SER A 36 1.36 17.11 18.15
CA SER A 36 1.38 16.87 16.69
C SER A 36 1.46 15.40 16.31
N ILE A 37 1.87 14.52 17.24
CA ILE A 37 1.93 13.08 17.04
C ILE A 37 0.54 12.42 17.22
N LEU A 38 -0.38 13.11 17.88
CA LEU A 38 -1.68 12.56 18.26
C LEU A 38 -2.56 12.21 17.05
N PRO A 39 -2.70 13.04 16.01
CA PRO A 39 -3.50 12.72 14.83
C PRO A 39 -3.07 11.42 14.11
N PRO A 40 -1.79 11.21 13.77
CA PRO A 40 -1.36 9.97 13.13
C PRO A 40 -1.50 8.75 14.05
N LEU A 41 -1.23 8.87 15.36
CA LEU A 41 -1.42 7.77 16.30
C LEU A 41 -2.89 7.36 16.41
N VAL A 42 -3.81 8.32 16.48
CA VAL A 42 -5.25 8.06 16.52
C VAL A 42 -5.70 7.40 15.21
N ALA A 43 -5.24 7.88 14.06
CA ALA A 43 -5.54 7.26 12.77
C ALA A 43 -5.09 5.80 12.73
N ILE A 44 -3.87 5.49 13.14
CA ILE A 44 -3.35 4.11 13.19
C ILE A 44 -4.15 3.25 14.15
N ALA A 45 -4.39 3.74 15.37
CA ALA A 45 -5.17 3.00 16.37
C ALA A 45 -6.59 2.69 15.89
N LEU A 46 -7.28 3.69 15.31
CA LEU A 46 -8.61 3.52 14.74
C LEU A 46 -8.61 2.55 13.56
N ALA A 47 -7.62 2.62 12.67
CA ALA A 47 -7.51 1.70 11.54
C ALA A 47 -7.36 0.25 12.01
N LEU A 48 -6.56 -0.01 13.03
CA LEU A 48 -6.40 -1.34 13.63
C LEU A 48 -7.66 -1.85 14.33
N ILE A 49 -8.37 -0.98 15.05
CA ILE A 49 -9.59 -1.35 15.80
C ILE A 49 -10.78 -1.55 14.86
N THR A 50 -11.00 -0.60 13.95
CA THR A 50 -12.19 -0.59 13.08
C THR A 50 -11.99 -1.42 11.81
N ARG A 51 -10.75 -1.69 11.42
CA ARG A 51 -10.34 -2.28 10.14
C ARG A 51 -10.85 -1.48 8.93
N GLN A 52 -11.05 -0.18 9.11
CA GLN A 52 -11.54 0.75 8.10
C GLN A 52 -10.56 1.91 7.95
N ALA A 53 -9.63 1.79 7.00
CA ALA A 53 -8.56 2.77 6.81
C ALA A 53 -9.10 4.16 6.45
N HIS A 54 -10.10 4.26 5.56
CA HIS A 54 -10.63 5.55 5.09
C HIS A 54 -11.24 6.37 6.24
N LEU A 55 -12.06 5.74 7.08
CA LEU A 55 -12.66 6.42 8.23
C LEU A 55 -11.60 6.85 9.24
N ALA A 56 -10.62 5.98 9.48
CA ALA A 56 -9.54 6.25 10.42
C ALA A 56 -8.66 7.43 9.96
N LEU A 57 -8.32 7.47 8.67
CA LEU A 57 -7.56 8.58 8.07
C LEU A 57 -8.35 9.89 8.12
N PHE A 58 -9.64 9.87 7.78
CA PHE A 58 -10.50 11.05 7.86
C PHE A 58 -10.53 11.62 9.28
N ILE A 59 -10.73 10.77 10.30
CA ILE A 59 -10.73 11.19 11.70
C ILE A 59 -9.36 11.73 12.11
N GLY A 60 -8.27 11.13 11.64
CA GLY A 60 -6.91 11.63 11.89
C GLY A 60 -6.69 13.04 11.35
N VAL A 61 -7.07 13.28 10.08
CA VAL A 61 -6.97 14.61 9.45
C VAL A 61 -7.87 15.61 10.17
N TRP A 62 -9.11 15.24 10.47
CA TRP A 62 -10.04 16.09 11.22
C TRP A 62 -9.50 16.44 12.60
N LEU A 63 -8.96 15.48 13.34
CA LEU A 63 -8.33 15.73 14.64
C LEU A 63 -7.16 16.72 14.53
N GLY A 64 -6.33 16.56 13.50
CA GLY A 64 -5.26 17.52 13.19
C GLY A 64 -5.81 18.93 12.96
N ALA A 65 -6.86 19.06 12.14
CA ALA A 65 -7.53 20.33 11.87
C ALA A 65 -8.16 20.95 13.14
N VAL A 66 -8.74 20.13 14.02
CA VAL A 66 -9.29 20.58 15.33
C VAL A 66 -8.19 21.16 16.21
N ILE A 67 -7.04 20.49 16.27
CA ILE A 67 -5.88 20.95 17.04
C ILE A 67 -5.36 22.30 16.50
N LEU A 68 -5.31 22.45 15.18
CA LEU A 68 -4.83 23.66 14.52
C LEU A 68 -5.80 24.84 14.65
N ASN A 69 -7.09 24.60 14.49
CA ASN A 69 -8.11 25.65 14.45
C ASN A 69 -8.79 25.91 15.82
N GLY A 70 -8.46 25.12 16.85
CA GLY A 70 -8.99 25.31 18.20
C GLY A 70 -10.50 25.00 18.36
N GLY A 71 -11.16 24.35 17.37
CA GLY A 71 -12.58 24.04 17.43
C GLY A 71 -13.00 22.82 16.62
N ILE A 72 -13.98 22.08 17.12
CA ILE A 72 -14.46 20.84 16.49
C ILE A 72 -15.13 21.14 15.14
N ILE A 73 -16.01 22.16 15.11
CA ILE A 73 -16.76 22.53 13.89
C ILE A 73 -15.82 23.21 12.89
N SER A 74 -14.99 24.16 13.35
CA SER A 74 -14.00 24.82 12.48
C SER A 74 -12.99 23.82 11.92
N GLY A 75 -12.56 22.83 12.70
CA GLY A 75 -11.72 21.75 12.23
C GLY A 75 -12.40 20.88 11.16
N LEU A 76 -13.70 20.61 11.30
CA LEU A 76 -14.46 19.86 10.30
C LEU A 76 -14.62 20.64 9.00
N THR A 77 -15.00 21.92 9.07
CA THR A 77 -15.11 22.76 7.89
C THR A 77 -13.78 22.91 7.17
N THR A 78 -12.68 23.16 7.88
CA THR A 78 -11.34 23.22 7.29
C THR A 78 -10.95 21.87 6.64
N THR A 79 -11.31 20.75 7.26
CA THR A 79 -11.02 19.43 6.67
C THR A 79 -11.75 19.24 5.34
N LEU A 80 -13.03 19.63 5.27
CA LEU A 80 -13.85 19.46 4.07
C LEU A 80 -13.54 20.50 2.99
N ASP A 81 -13.53 21.78 3.35
CA ASP A 81 -13.44 22.87 2.40
C ASP A 81 -11.99 23.16 1.96
N THR A 82 -11.01 22.96 2.86
CA THR A 82 -9.63 23.27 2.56
C THR A 82 -8.87 22.00 2.21
N TYR A 83 -8.67 21.09 3.14
CA TYR A 83 -7.75 19.96 2.91
C TYR A 83 -8.24 18.98 1.85
N ILE A 84 -9.52 18.63 1.82
CA ILE A 84 -10.06 17.73 0.78
C ILE A 84 -10.12 18.43 -0.55
N VAL A 85 -10.64 19.66 -0.62
CA VAL A 85 -10.76 20.41 -1.88
C VAL A 85 -9.39 20.73 -2.45
N GLU A 86 -8.45 21.24 -1.66
CA GLU A 86 -7.09 21.49 -2.11
C GLU A 86 -6.37 20.25 -2.58
N SER A 87 -6.55 19.11 -1.87
CA SER A 87 -5.97 17.83 -2.30
C SER A 87 -6.49 17.35 -3.64
N ILE A 88 -7.76 17.60 -3.96
CA ILE A 88 -8.36 17.21 -5.26
C ILE A 88 -7.96 18.18 -6.38
N THR A 89 -7.83 19.47 -6.05
CA THR A 89 -7.51 20.52 -7.02
C THR A 89 -6.02 20.69 -7.24
N ASP A 90 -5.18 20.13 -6.38
CA ASP A 90 -3.74 20.12 -6.58
C ASP A 90 -3.37 19.39 -7.87
N LYS A 91 -2.55 20.02 -8.71
CA LYS A 91 -2.18 19.51 -10.03
C LYS A 91 -1.46 18.18 -9.96
N GLY A 92 -0.62 17.96 -8.95
CA GLY A 92 0.11 16.71 -8.74
C GLY A 92 -0.85 15.57 -8.40
N HIS A 93 -1.71 15.79 -7.40
CA HIS A 93 -2.71 14.82 -6.99
C HIS A 93 -3.74 14.52 -8.09
N ALA A 94 -4.21 15.54 -8.79
CA ALA A 94 -5.11 15.37 -9.94
C ALA A 94 -4.45 14.54 -11.06
N SER A 95 -3.17 14.76 -11.35
CA SER A 95 -2.42 13.97 -12.32
C SER A 95 -2.33 12.49 -11.92
N ILE A 96 -2.10 12.20 -10.63
CA ILE A 96 -2.09 10.83 -10.10
C ILE A 96 -3.46 10.17 -10.26
N LEU A 97 -4.55 10.88 -9.95
CA LEU A 97 -5.92 10.37 -10.12
C LEU A 97 -6.21 10.03 -11.59
N VAL A 98 -5.91 10.95 -12.51
CA VAL A 98 -6.11 10.72 -13.95
C VAL A 98 -5.26 9.55 -14.43
N PHE A 99 -3.99 9.49 -14.04
CA PHE A 99 -3.10 8.40 -14.39
C PHE A 99 -3.64 7.05 -13.88
N THR A 100 -4.04 6.97 -12.61
CA THR A 100 -4.58 5.75 -12.01
C THR A 100 -5.87 5.28 -12.72
N LEU A 101 -6.77 6.22 -13.05
CA LEU A 101 -7.99 5.90 -13.81
C LEU A 101 -7.68 5.41 -15.23
N ALA A 102 -6.74 6.07 -15.93
CA ALA A 102 -6.33 5.67 -17.27
C ALA A 102 -5.67 4.28 -17.26
N PHE A 103 -4.79 4.03 -16.29
CA PHE A 103 -4.18 2.71 -16.11
C PHE A 103 -5.20 1.63 -15.73
N GLY A 104 -6.12 1.93 -14.82
CA GLY A 104 -7.23 1.02 -14.49
C GLY A 104 -8.07 0.66 -15.70
N GLY A 105 -8.37 1.64 -16.55
CA GLY A 105 -9.04 1.43 -17.84
C GLY A 105 -8.23 0.55 -18.78
N LEU A 106 -6.93 0.81 -18.93
CA LEU A 106 -6.01 0.00 -19.75
C LEU A 106 -5.97 -1.45 -19.27
N ILE A 107 -5.82 -1.68 -17.97
CA ILE A 107 -5.84 -3.01 -17.35
C ILE A 107 -7.18 -3.71 -17.62
N GLY A 108 -8.30 -2.98 -17.48
CA GLY A 108 -9.62 -3.48 -17.80
C GLY A 108 -9.73 -3.98 -19.25
N VAL A 109 -9.23 -3.19 -20.21
CA VAL A 109 -9.19 -3.57 -21.64
C VAL A 109 -8.32 -4.80 -21.87
N ILE A 110 -7.10 -4.84 -21.29
CA ILE A 110 -6.18 -5.99 -21.42
C ILE A 110 -6.82 -7.26 -20.84
N SER A 111 -7.52 -7.13 -19.69
CA SER A 111 -8.25 -8.25 -19.08
C SER A 111 -9.41 -8.73 -19.95
N ALA A 112 -10.21 -7.81 -20.47
CA ALA A 112 -11.35 -8.12 -21.33
C ALA A 112 -10.95 -8.78 -22.64
N ASN A 113 -9.81 -8.38 -23.22
CA ASN A 113 -9.26 -8.97 -24.44
C ASN A 113 -8.60 -10.36 -24.21
N GLY A 114 -8.56 -10.87 -22.97
CA GLY A 114 -7.88 -12.11 -22.65
C GLY A 114 -6.35 -12.03 -22.67
N GLY A 115 -5.76 -10.85 -22.81
CA GLY A 115 -4.32 -10.64 -22.82
C GLY A 115 -3.66 -11.16 -21.55
N MET A 116 -4.29 -10.89 -20.40
CA MET A 116 -3.84 -11.41 -19.10
C MET A 116 -3.87 -12.95 -19.06
N LYS A 117 -4.95 -13.55 -19.55
CA LYS A 117 -5.07 -15.02 -19.63
C LYS A 117 -3.99 -15.62 -20.52
N GLY A 118 -3.70 -15.00 -21.67
CA GLY A 118 -2.62 -15.43 -22.57
C GLY A 118 -1.24 -15.38 -21.92
N MET A 119 -0.92 -14.31 -21.17
CA MET A 119 0.34 -14.21 -20.40
C MET A 119 0.48 -15.31 -19.37
N VAL A 120 -0.61 -15.62 -18.65
CA VAL A 120 -0.62 -16.68 -17.63
C VAL A 120 -0.49 -18.06 -18.26
N GLU A 121 -1.21 -18.36 -19.34
CA GLU A 121 -1.09 -19.62 -20.06
C GLU A 121 0.34 -19.84 -20.60
N MET A 122 0.99 -18.78 -21.06
CA MET A 122 2.39 -18.83 -21.45
C MET A 122 3.30 -19.11 -20.24
N ALA A 123 3.10 -18.39 -19.12
CA ALA A 123 3.85 -18.58 -17.89
C ALA A 123 3.63 -19.98 -17.27
N ALA A 124 2.41 -20.51 -17.37
CA ALA A 124 2.04 -21.81 -16.84
C ALA A 124 2.86 -22.97 -17.40
N ARG A 125 3.28 -22.87 -18.66
CA ARG A 125 4.15 -23.89 -19.30
C ARG A 125 5.48 -24.06 -18.56
N TYR A 126 5.93 -23.04 -17.84
CA TYR A 126 7.16 -23.06 -17.06
C TYR A 126 6.95 -23.46 -15.59
N ALA A 127 5.72 -23.40 -15.08
CA ALA A 127 5.39 -23.68 -13.67
C ALA A 127 5.23 -25.19 -13.39
N THR A 128 6.14 -26.04 -13.90
CA THR A 128 6.04 -27.51 -13.85
C THR A 128 6.46 -28.14 -12.52
N SER A 129 7.01 -27.38 -11.60
CA SER A 129 7.43 -27.86 -10.26
C SER A 129 7.27 -26.75 -9.23
N ASN A 130 7.30 -27.10 -7.93
CA ASN A 130 7.18 -26.11 -6.84
C ASN A 130 8.18 -24.94 -7.01
N LYS A 131 9.46 -25.22 -7.24
CA LYS A 131 10.49 -24.18 -7.45
C LYS A 131 10.22 -23.35 -8.70
N LYS A 132 9.88 -24.00 -9.82
CA LYS A 132 9.57 -23.30 -11.07
C LYS A 132 8.27 -22.49 -10.96
N GLY A 133 7.26 -22.99 -10.23
CA GLY A 133 6.03 -22.26 -9.97
C GLY A 133 6.28 -20.97 -9.18
N GLN A 134 7.13 -21.02 -8.16
CA GLN A 134 7.52 -19.83 -7.41
C GLN A 134 8.31 -18.83 -8.27
N LEU A 135 9.29 -19.30 -9.07
CA LEU A 135 10.05 -18.43 -9.98
C LEU A 135 9.15 -17.79 -11.04
N THR A 136 8.20 -18.55 -11.58
CA THR A 136 7.22 -18.01 -12.54
C THR A 136 6.34 -16.94 -11.90
N THR A 137 5.87 -17.17 -10.67
CA THR A 137 5.09 -16.17 -9.91
C THR A 137 5.91 -14.90 -9.69
N MET A 138 7.15 -15.04 -9.26
CA MET A 138 8.08 -13.90 -9.10
C MET A 138 8.30 -13.15 -10.42
N ALA A 139 8.54 -13.88 -11.52
CA ALA A 139 8.74 -13.27 -12.84
C ALA A 139 7.50 -12.51 -13.32
N MET A 140 6.31 -13.08 -13.11
CA MET A 140 5.04 -12.41 -13.40
C MET A 140 4.83 -11.15 -12.56
N GLY A 141 5.19 -11.21 -11.28
CA GLY A 141 5.14 -10.05 -10.40
C GLY A 141 6.09 -8.94 -10.85
N ILE A 142 7.30 -9.27 -11.31
CA ILE A 142 8.24 -8.28 -11.87
C ILE A 142 7.73 -7.73 -13.20
N LEU A 143 7.08 -8.54 -14.02
CA LEU A 143 6.53 -8.09 -15.32
C LEU A 143 5.40 -7.06 -15.14
N ILE A 144 4.60 -7.18 -14.09
CA ILE A 144 3.51 -6.25 -13.75
C ILE A 144 4.06 -5.19 -12.78
N PHE A 145 5.01 -4.40 -13.23
CA PHE A 145 5.74 -3.43 -12.41
C PHE A 145 5.04 -2.08 -12.24
N PHE A 146 4.08 -1.78 -13.08
CA PHE A 146 3.51 -0.45 -13.23
C PHE A 146 2.56 -0.05 -12.10
N ASP A 147 1.96 -1.03 -11.41
CA ASP A 147 1.02 -0.79 -10.30
C ASP A 147 0.95 -2.00 -9.36
N ASP A 148 0.99 -1.76 -8.05
CA ASP A 148 1.00 -2.80 -7.03
C ASP A 148 -0.36 -3.45 -6.82
N TYR A 149 -1.47 -2.71 -6.96
CA TYR A 149 -2.82 -3.27 -6.88
C TYR A 149 -3.10 -4.19 -8.08
N ALA A 150 -2.74 -3.73 -9.28
CA ALA A 150 -2.83 -4.54 -10.47
C ALA A 150 -2.01 -5.83 -10.34
N ASN A 151 -0.76 -5.71 -9.86
CA ASN A 151 0.10 -6.84 -9.57
C ASN A 151 -0.59 -7.84 -8.62
N THR A 152 -1.04 -7.35 -7.47
CA THR A 152 -1.67 -8.20 -6.45
C THR A 152 -2.91 -8.92 -6.96
N LEU A 153 -3.80 -8.20 -7.65
CA LEU A 153 -5.04 -8.78 -8.17
C LEU A 153 -4.79 -9.75 -9.32
N LEU A 154 -3.90 -9.40 -10.24
CA LEU A 154 -3.66 -10.20 -11.44
C LEU A 154 -2.80 -11.41 -11.13
N VAL A 155 -1.60 -11.22 -10.60
CA VAL A 155 -0.68 -12.33 -10.28
C VAL A 155 -1.30 -13.22 -9.20
N GLY A 156 -1.87 -12.62 -8.15
CA GLY A 156 -2.49 -13.35 -7.05
C GLY A 156 -3.60 -14.28 -7.52
N ASN A 157 -4.53 -13.80 -8.33
CA ASN A 157 -5.63 -14.63 -8.81
C ASN A 157 -5.22 -15.62 -9.88
N MET A 158 -4.41 -15.18 -10.83
CA MET A 158 -4.05 -15.98 -12.01
C MET A 158 -3.08 -17.12 -11.69
N MET A 159 -2.16 -16.90 -10.74
CA MET A 159 -1.20 -17.93 -10.35
C MET A 159 -1.79 -18.98 -9.39
N ARG A 160 -2.98 -18.77 -8.82
CA ARG A 160 -3.63 -19.73 -7.91
C ARG A 160 -3.71 -21.14 -8.46
N PRO A 161 -4.27 -21.39 -9.65
CA PRO A 161 -4.40 -22.77 -10.17
C PRO A 161 -3.04 -23.46 -10.32
N PHE A 162 -2.01 -22.71 -10.73
CA PHE A 162 -0.67 -23.26 -10.98
C PHE A 162 0.08 -23.51 -9.67
N THR A 163 -0.02 -22.61 -8.71
CA THR A 163 0.59 -22.79 -7.39
C THR A 163 -0.08 -23.91 -6.61
N ASP A 164 -1.40 -24.10 -6.74
CA ASP A 164 -2.12 -25.21 -6.14
C ASP A 164 -1.67 -26.55 -6.72
N ASN A 165 -1.58 -26.65 -8.04
CA ASN A 165 -1.07 -27.85 -8.72
C ASN A 165 0.39 -28.15 -8.35
N ALA A 166 1.20 -27.12 -8.15
CA ALA A 166 2.60 -27.24 -7.71
C ALA A 166 2.76 -27.47 -6.19
N ARG A 167 1.64 -27.60 -5.45
CA ARG A 167 1.60 -27.75 -3.98
C ARG A 167 2.38 -26.65 -3.25
N ILE A 168 2.19 -25.42 -3.70
CA ILE A 168 2.68 -24.20 -3.04
C ILE A 168 1.55 -23.70 -2.15
N SER A 169 1.86 -23.40 -0.88
CA SER A 169 0.84 -22.92 0.05
C SER A 169 0.31 -21.54 -0.36
N ARG A 170 -0.93 -21.23 0.00
CA ARG A 170 -1.54 -19.91 -0.26
C ARG A 170 -0.82 -18.80 0.48
N GLU A 171 -0.28 -19.10 1.65
CA GLU A 171 0.56 -18.18 2.41
C GLU A 171 1.85 -17.84 1.63
N LYS A 172 2.46 -18.83 0.98
CA LYS A 172 3.64 -18.61 0.15
C LYS A 172 3.30 -17.83 -1.12
N LEU A 173 2.19 -18.14 -1.77
CA LEU A 173 1.70 -17.35 -2.92
C LEU A 173 1.48 -15.89 -2.51
N SER A 174 0.80 -15.64 -1.39
CA SER A 174 0.59 -14.28 -0.89
C SER A 174 1.90 -13.55 -0.63
N TYR A 175 2.89 -14.22 -0.03
CA TYR A 175 4.23 -13.66 0.18
C TYR A 175 4.92 -13.29 -1.14
N LEU A 176 4.87 -14.18 -2.15
CA LEU A 176 5.50 -13.93 -3.46
C LEU A 176 4.86 -12.74 -4.17
N VAL A 177 3.55 -12.65 -4.12
CA VAL A 177 2.79 -11.55 -4.74
C VAL A 177 3.05 -10.24 -4.02
N ASP A 178 2.92 -10.21 -2.70
CA ASP A 178 3.15 -9.01 -1.89
C ASP A 178 4.60 -8.49 -2.03
N SER A 179 5.58 -9.40 -1.99
CA SER A 179 7.00 -9.05 -2.15
C SER A 179 7.38 -8.58 -3.55
N THR A 180 6.55 -8.82 -4.58
CA THR A 180 6.75 -8.31 -5.94
C THR A 180 5.82 -7.15 -6.29
N ALA A 181 4.82 -6.86 -5.50
CA ALA A 181 3.89 -5.76 -5.78
C ALA A 181 4.54 -4.39 -5.48
N ALA A 182 4.48 -3.93 -4.24
CA ALA A 182 5.00 -2.62 -3.85
C ALA A 182 6.52 -2.47 -4.06
N PRO A 183 7.39 -3.47 -3.73
CA PRO A 183 8.82 -3.34 -3.97
C PRO A 183 9.19 -3.13 -5.45
N VAL A 184 8.55 -3.86 -6.35
CA VAL A 184 8.81 -3.73 -7.80
C VAL A 184 8.26 -2.41 -8.32
N ALA A 185 7.02 -2.04 -7.95
CA ALA A 185 6.42 -0.77 -8.36
C ALA A 185 7.22 0.44 -7.87
N SER A 186 7.81 0.37 -6.66
CA SER A 186 8.65 1.44 -6.10
C SER A 186 10.01 1.58 -6.78
N LEU A 187 10.56 0.50 -7.36
CA LEU A 187 11.82 0.52 -8.10
C LEU A 187 11.61 0.80 -9.59
N ALA A 188 10.40 0.68 -10.08
CA ALA A 188 10.11 0.85 -11.51
C ALA A 188 10.26 2.31 -11.94
N VAL A 189 10.95 2.50 -13.06
CA VAL A 189 11.22 3.81 -13.65
C VAL A 189 9.92 4.56 -13.97
N ILE A 190 8.87 3.83 -14.38
CA ILE A 190 7.55 4.36 -14.68
C ILE A 190 6.52 3.48 -13.96
N SER A 191 5.85 4.03 -12.94
CA SER A 191 4.80 3.35 -12.18
C SER A 191 3.91 4.37 -11.48
N THR A 192 2.80 3.93 -10.88
CA THR A 192 1.99 4.75 -9.98
C THR A 192 2.82 5.26 -8.81
N TRP A 193 3.73 4.43 -8.30
CA TRP A 193 4.60 4.78 -7.17
C TRP A 193 5.70 5.77 -7.51
N SER A 194 6.32 5.68 -8.69
CA SER A 194 7.33 6.65 -9.12
C SER A 194 6.73 8.05 -9.26
N ILE A 195 5.51 8.16 -9.82
CA ILE A 195 4.79 9.43 -9.94
C ILE A 195 4.45 9.98 -8.55
N PHE A 196 3.96 9.14 -7.65
CA PHE A 196 3.66 9.53 -6.28
C PHE A 196 4.90 10.01 -5.53
N GLN A 197 6.02 9.29 -5.61
CA GLN A 197 7.28 9.69 -4.97
C GLN A 197 7.79 11.04 -5.52
N MET A 198 7.68 11.28 -6.81
CA MET A 198 8.05 12.59 -7.40
C MET A 198 7.16 13.72 -6.89
N SER A 199 5.85 13.51 -6.76
CA SER A 199 4.94 14.54 -6.24
C SER A 199 5.25 14.94 -4.79
N LEU A 200 5.79 14.03 -4.00
CA LEU A 200 6.23 14.34 -2.62
C LEU A 200 7.49 15.22 -2.57
N LEU A 201 8.25 15.31 -3.65
CA LEU A 201 9.46 16.14 -3.73
C LEU A 201 9.15 17.58 -4.13
N ASP A 202 8.01 17.86 -4.76
CA ASP A 202 7.66 19.17 -5.31
C ASP A 202 7.66 20.27 -4.21
N VAL A 203 6.99 20.00 -3.08
CA VAL A 203 6.90 20.97 -1.98
C VAL A 203 8.24 21.23 -1.31
N PRO A 204 9.02 20.22 -0.87
CA PRO A 204 10.36 20.44 -0.33
C PRO A 204 11.30 21.15 -1.30
N PHE A 205 11.25 20.82 -2.59
CA PHE A 205 12.10 21.46 -3.58
C PHE A 205 11.82 22.95 -3.71
N ALA A 206 10.53 23.31 -3.76
CA ALA A 206 10.13 24.71 -3.78
C ALA A 206 10.59 25.46 -2.51
N GLN A 207 10.47 24.83 -1.32
CA GLN A 207 10.88 25.45 -0.04
C GLN A 207 12.40 25.66 0.08
N PHE A 208 13.20 24.72 -0.44
CA PHE A 208 14.65 24.77 -0.35
C PHE A 208 15.30 25.39 -1.59
N GLY A 209 14.51 25.88 -2.56
CA GLY A 209 15.03 26.46 -3.81
C GLY A 209 15.79 25.48 -4.68
N ILE A 210 15.46 24.18 -4.60
CA ILE A 210 16.08 23.13 -5.40
C ILE A 210 15.45 23.17 -6.80
N THR A 211 16.28 23.38 -7.82
CA THR A 211 15.85 23.47 -9.23
C THR A 211 16.04 22.17 -10.01
N GLU A 212 16.55 21.13 -9.37
CA GLU A 212 16.77 19.84 -9.99
C GLU A 212 15.44 19.15 -10.31
N ASN A 213 15.44 18.37 -11.40
CA ASN A 213 14.24 17.63 -11.79
C ASN A 213 14.00 16.45 -10.80
N PRO A 214 12.82 16.38 -10.14
CA PRO A 214 12.47 15.32 -9.20
C PRO A 214 12.68 13.91 -9.75
N TYR A 215 12.50 13.72 -11.05
CA TYR A 215 12.66 12.42 -11.70
C TYR A 215 14.11 11.91 -11.65
N PHE A 216 15.10 12.78 -11.89
CA PHE A 216 16.51 12.36 -11.79
C PHE A 216 16.91 12.04 -10.35
N ILE A 217 16.36 12.77 -9.38
CA ILE A 217 16.60 12.48 -7.98
C ILE A 217 15.98 11.13 -7.61
N PHE A 218 14.75 10.88 -8.06
CA PHE A 218 14.11 9.57 -7.89
C PHE A 218 15.00 8.45 -8.49
N LEU A 219 15.46 8.57 -9.73
CA LEU A 219 16.31 7.54 -10.35
C LEU A 219 17.60 7.30 -9.55
N ASN A 220 18.22 8.37 -9.07
CA ASN A 220 19.43 8.28 -8.25
C ASN A 220 19.16 7.68 -6.86
N SER A 221 17.91 7.71 -6.35
CA SER A 221 17.52 7.12 -5.07
C SER A 221 17.28 5.59 -5.14
N ILE A 222 17.03 5.05 -6.33
CA ILE A 222 16.73 3.61 -6.51
C ILE A 222 17.80 2.70 -5.89
N PRO A 223 19.13 2.92 -6.06
CA PRO A 223 20.15 2.07 -5.43
C PRO A 223 20.13 2.08 -3.90
N TYR A 224 19.52 3.10 -3.29
CA TYR A 224 19.37 3.26 -1.84
C TYR A 224 18.03 2.73 -1.30
N SER A 225 17.17 2.23 -2.16
CA SER A 225 15.90 1.59 -1.79
C SER A 225 16.14 0.18 -1.24
N PHE A 226 16.90 0.09 -0.14
CA PHE A 226 17.41 -1.18 0.41
C PHE A 226 16.30 -2.18 0.72
N TYR A 227 15.16 -1.73 1.26
CA TYR A 227 14.05 -2.63 1.53
C TYR A 227 13.58 -3.34 0.25
N CYS A 228 13.30 -2.59 -0.80
CA CYS A 228 12.80 -3.13 -2.06
C CYS A 228 13.81 -4.10 -2.70
N LEU A 229 15.08 -3.68 -2.79
CA LEU A 229 16.15 -4.48 -3.37
C LEU A 229 16.40 -5.76 -2.56
N LEU A 230 16.54 -5.63 -1.24
CA LEU A 230 16.82 -6.78 -0.37
C LEU A 230 15.63 -7.75 -0.30
N THR A 231 14.39 -7.27 -0.37
CA THR A 231 13.20 -8.14 -0.41
C THR A 231 13.21 -9.02 -1.66
N LEU A 232 13.51 -8.45 -2.84
CA LEU A 232 13.59 -9.23 -4.08
C LEU A 232 14.75 -10.23 -4.06
N VAL A 233 15.92 -9.81 -3.58
CA VAL A 233 17.10 -10.69 -3.43
C VAL A 233 16.81 -11.81 -2.42
N PHE A 234 16.25 -11.49 -1.27
CA PHE A 234 15.89 -12.47 -0.25
C PHE A 234 14.87 -13.49 -0.77
N MET A 235 13.83 -13.01 -1.46
CA MET A 235 12.83 -13.88 -2.08
C MET A 235 13.47 -14.83 -3.11
N LEU A 236 14.35 -14.32 -3.97
CA LEU A 236 15.06 -15.12 -4.95
C LEU A 236 15.93 -16.20 -4.27
N ILE A 237 16.71 -15.83 -3.26
CA ILE A 237 17.53 -16.77 -2.48
C ILE A 237 16.65 -17.84 -1.82
N ASN A 238 15.52 -17.43 -1.21
CA ASN A 238 14.59 -18.34 -0.58
C ASN A 238 14.02 -19.37 -1.58
N ILE A 239 13.62 -18.92 -2.76
CA ILE A 239 13.13 -19.82 -3.84
C ILE A 239 14.25 -20.76 -4.32
N LEU A 240 15.45 -20.23 -4.58
CA LEU A 240 16.56 -21.00 -5.12
C LEU A 240 17.05 -22.07 -4.14
N THR A 241 17.13 -21.73 -2.86
CA THR A 241 17.57 -22.65 -1.81
C THR A 241 16.48 -23.59 -1.32
N ALA A 242 15.20 -23.27 -1.63
CA ALA A 242 14.00 -23.97 -1.13
C ALA A 242 13.98 -24.09 0.42
N ARG A 243 14.58 -23.15 1.11
CA ARG A 243 14.64 -23.10 2.57
C ARG A 243 13.61 -22.12 3.10
N GLU A 244 12.65 -22.66 3.82
CA GLU A 244 11.62 -21.90 4.53
C GLU A 244 11.90 -21.92 6.04
N PHE A 245 11.35 -20.97 6.77
CA PHE A 245 11.49 -20.88 8.22
C PHE A 245 10.19 -20.42 8.89
N GLY A 246 10.10 -20.65 10.19
CA GLY A 246 8.97 -20.21 11.00
C GLY A 246 7.61 -20.72 10.51
N PRO A 247 6.57 -19.87 10.53
CA PRO A 247 5.21 -20.24 10.10
C PRO A 247 5.13 -20.65 8.63
N MET A 248 5.93 -20.02 7.75
CA MET A 248 5.97 -20.33 6.33
C MET A 248 6.44 -21.76 6.07
N LEU A 249 7.43 -22.26 6.82
CA LEU A 249 7.88 -23.63 6.72
C LEU A 249 6.75 -24.63 7.01
N ARG A 250 5.94 -24.35 8.05
CA ARG A 250 4.78 -25.20 8.38
C ARG A 250 3.74 -25.22 7.27
N ALA A 251 3.45 -24.05 6.69
CA ALA A 251 2.51 -23.92 5.58
C ALA A 251 2.98 -24.70 4.34
N GLU A 252 4.25 -24.55 3.96
CA GLU A 252 4.85 -25.25 2.83
C GLU A 252 4.93 -26.77 3.07
N GLN A 253 5.27 -27.21 4.29
CA GLN A 253 5.28 -28.63 4.65
C GLN A 253 3.88 -29.24 4.57
N ARG A 254 2.83 -28.51 5.04
CA ARG A 254 1.44 -28.93 4.90
C ARG A 254 1.11 -29.12 3.42
N ALA A 255 1.29 -28.08 2.59
CA ALA A 255 0.96 -28.12 1.18
C ALA A 255 1.69 -29.26 0.44
N ARG A 256 2.98 -29.49 0.74
CA ARG A 256 3.77 -30.54 0.09
C ARG A 256 3.38 -31.95 0.52
N ARG A 257 3.07 -32.17 1.82
CA ARG A 257 2.79 -33.50 2.39
C ARG A 257 1.35 -33.94 2.18
N THR A 258 0.39 -33.04 2.44
CA THR A 258 -1.04 -33.37 2.40
C THR A 258 -1.73 -32.92 1.13
N GLY A 259 -1.13 -32.01 0.35
CA GLY A 259 -1.79 -31.35 -0.76
C GLY A 259 -2.71 -30.20 -0.35
N GLU A 260 -2.89 -29.96 0.95
CA GLU A 260 -3.73 -28.87 1.47
C GLU A 260 -2.99 -27.53 1.39
N VAL A 261 -3.30 -26.77 0.36
CA VAL A 261 -2.67 -25.46 0.13
C VAL A 261 -3.21 -24.34 1.02
N LEU A 262 -4.40 -24.51 1.60
CA LEU A 262 -5.03 -23.58 2.54
C LEU A 262 -4.76 -23.99 4.00
N ALA A 263 -4.69 -23.00 4.91
CA ALA A 263 -4.68 -23.29 6.34
C ALA A 263 -6.02 -23.93 6.79
N PRO A 264 -6.00 -24.84 7.79
CA PRO A 264 -7.24 -25.42 8.33
C PRO A 264 -8.18 -24.31 8.80
N GLY A 265 -9.43 -24.34 8.36
CA GLY A 265 -10.45 -23.35 8.71
C GLY A 265 -10.31 -22.00 7.97
N ALA A 266 -9.35 -21.83 7.07
CA ALA A 266 -9.25 -20.63 6.27
C ALA A 266 -10.40 -20.55 5.26
N GLN A 267 -11.09 -19.40 5.27
CA GLN A 267 -12.09 -19.05 4.26
C GLN A 267 -11.49 -17.95 3.38
N PRO A 268 -10.88 -18.28 2.23
CA PRO A 268 -10.37 -17.25 1.34
C PRO A 268 -11.54 -16.44 0.79
N LEU A 269 -11.37 -15.13 0.76
CA LEU A 269 -12.25 -14.26 0.00
C LEU A 269 -12.17 -14.70 -1.46
N SER A 270 -13.29 -15.13 -2.00
CA SER A 270 -13.43 -15.64 -3.38
C SER A 270 -13.17 -14.54 -4.40
#